data_bc3ee3e6513e630574e50812c3c43e78
#
_entry.id   bc3ee3e6513e630574e50812c3c43e78
#
_cell.length_a   1.000
_cell.length_b   1.000
_cell.length_c   1.000
_cell.angle_alpha   90.00
_cell.angle_beta   90.00
_cell.angle_gamma   90.00
#
_symmetry.space_group_name_H-M   'P 1'
#
loop_
_entity.id
_entity.type
_entity.pdbx_description
1 polymer ?
#
loop_
_entity_poly.entity_id
_entity_poly.type
_entity_poly.pdbx_seq_one_letter_code
_entity_poly.pdbx_strand_id
1 'polypeptide(L)'
;MKWLLAGASGFLGTAIRIRLASEGQQVVRLVRREPATSTEFSWDPDAGRIDMAAFDGVDVAVNLGGVPVAPLPWTESRREQILASRVNTTSTMARGFAAHADGRPRTLIQASGIARYGTTSGSEPYTEESPAAGDYLAQVTTKWEAAAQPAADAGVRVVILRTSPVMDSSGGTFALLKLPWLCGLGATLGDGSQRMPMISLRDYLAVVQWAATTEDASGPYNLTLPQPTTNAEFADALAAAVHRPRFLRVPAGIMQTALGELAGQLIGDMYAVPQRLVANGFVFSDPTVEDVVGSALRSAVRH
;
A
#
# COMPACT_ATOMS: atom_id res chain seq x y z
N MET A 1 5.00 -11.12 -19.60
CA MET A 1 3.62 -11.05 -19.03
C MET A 1 2.99 -9.75 -19.47
N LYS A 2 1.65 -9.75 -19.61
CA LYS A 2 0.87 -8.53 -19.83
C LYS A 2 0.17 -8.12 -18.53
N TRP A 3 0.39 -6.88 -18.13
CA TRP A 3 -0.09 -6.32 -16.87
C TRP A 3 -1.17 -5.26 -17.11
N LEU A 4 -2.25 -5.31 -16.35
CA LEU A 4 -3.30 -4.29 -16.32
C LEU A 4 -3.19 -3.50 -15.01
N LEU A 5 -3.03 -2.19 -15.09
CA LEU A 5 -2.88 -1.34 -13.91
C LEU A 5 -4.05 -0.37 -13.75
N ALA A 6 -4.72 -0.42 -12.60
CA ALA A 6 -5.58 0.65 -12.11
C ALA A 6 -4.83 1.50 -11.07
N GLY A 7 -4.98 2.83 -11.13
CA GLY A 7 -4.20 3.75 -10.27
C GLY A 7 -2.76 3.95 -10.74
N ALA A 8 -2.47 3.73 -12.03
CA ALA A 8 -1.14 3.76 -12.64
C ALA A 8 -0.44 5.14 -12.59
N SER A 9 -1.15 6.23 -12.30
CA SER A 9 -0.63 7.60 -12.16
C SER A 9 -0.26 7.99 -10.73
N GLY A 10 -0.66 7.18 -9.73
CA GLY A 10 -0.31 7.41 -8.33
C GLY A 10 1.14 7.03 -8.03
N PHE A 11 1.59 7.30 -6.79
CA PHE A 11 2.95 7.01 -6.33
C PHE A 11 3.36 5.54 -6.61
N LEU A 12 2.64 4.58 -6.05
CA LEU A 12 2.96 3.15 -6.23
C LEU A 12 2.73 2.68 -7.68
N GLY A 13 1.66 3.14 -8.32
CA GLY A 13 1.36 2.77 -9.71
C GLY A 13 2.42 3.25 -10.70
N THR A 14 2.96 4.45 -10.49
CA THR A 14 4.08 4.97 -11.29
C THR A 14 5.33 4.12 -11.08
N ALA A 15 5.65 3.77 -9.83
CA ALA A 15 6.82 2.95 -9.52
C ALA A 15 6.71 1.53 -10.13
N ILE A 16 5.54 0.88 -10.01
CA ILE A 16 5.28 -0.43 -10.65
C ILE A 16 5.45 -0.31 -12.16
N ARG A 17 4.86 0.71 -12.80
CA ARG A 17 4.94 0.91 -14.24
C ARG A 17 6.38 1.09 -14.73
N ILE A 18 7.18 1.89 -14.03
CA ILE A 18 8.60 2.10 -14.36
C ILE A 18 9.36 0.78 -14.22
N ARG A 19 9.14 0.04 -13.14
CA ARG A 19 9.80 -1.25 -12.89
C ARG A 19 9.45 -2.26 -13.98
N LEU A 20 8.18 -2.45 -14.29
CA LEU A 20 7.72 -3.38 -15.32
C LEU A 20 8.24 -3.02 -16.71
N ALA A 21 8.27 -1.72 -17.04
CA ALA A 21 8.83 -1.25 -18.31
C ALA A 21 10.33 -1.54 -18.42
N SER A 22 11.10 -1.35 -17.33
CA SER A 22 12.54 -1.67 -17.32
C SER A 22 12.84 -3.17 -17.49
N GLU A 23 11.85 -4.02 -17.22
CA GLU A 23 11.94 -5.48 -17.39
C GLU A 23 11.32 -5.97 -18.70
N GLY A 24 10.95 -5.05 -19.61
CA GLY A 24 10.36 -5.40 -20.90
C GLY A 24 8.94 -5.99 -20.81
N GLN A 25 8.24 -5.80 -19.70
CA GLN A 25 6.87 -6.27 -19.55
C GLN A 25 5.88 -5.39 -20.32
N GLN A 26 4.82 -5.98 -20.82
CA GLN A 26 3.73 -5.23 -21.44
C GLN A 26 2.82 -4.66 -20.36
N VAL A 27 2.54 -3.36 -20.43
CA VAL A 27 1.69 -2.67 -19.43
C VAL A 27 0.57 -1.94 -20.13
N VAL A 28 -0.66 -2.24 -19.75
CA VAL A 28 -1.87 -1.50 -20.11
C VAL A 28 -2.47 -0.84 -18.86
N ARG A 29 -3.21 0.26 -19.03
CA ARG A 29 -3.67 1.09 -17.93
C ARG A 29 -5.16 1.40 -18.05
N LEU A 30 -5.86 1.37 -16.91
CA LEU A 30 -7.20 1.91 -16.81
C LEU A 30 -7.16 3.40 -16.50
N VAL A 31 -7.88 4.18 -17.27
CA VAL A 31 -7.95 5.63 -17.14
C VAL A 31 -9.41 6.09 -17.04
N ARG A 32 -9.68 7.13 -16.21
CA ARG A 32 -11.03 7.72 -16.05
C ARG A 32 -11.33 8.81 -17.07
N ARG A 33 -10.40 9.11 -17.93
CA ARG A 33 -10.50 10.05 -19.06
C ARG A 33 -10.52 9.27 -20.38
N GLU A 34 -10.71 9.96 -21.47
CA GLU A 34 -10.51 9.37 -22.80
C GLU A 34 -9.11 8.81 -22.95
N PRO A 35 -8.95 7.56 -23.47
CA PRO A 35 -7.67 6.98 -23.76
C PRO A 35 -6.86 7.80 -24.76
N ALA A 36 -5.60 8.07 -24.43
CA ALA A 36 -4.69 8.84 -25.29
C ALA A 36 -3.74 7.94 -26.10
N THR A 37 -3.65 6.67 -25.76
CA THR A 37 -2.76 5.69 -26.42
C THR A 37 -3.45 4.34 -26.53
N SER A 38 -2.94 3.47 -27.38
CA SER A 38 -3.45 2.08 -27.51
C SER A 38 -3.20 1.20 -26.28
N THR A 39 -2.45 1.67 -25.29
CA THR A 39 -2.20 0.99 -24.02
C THR A 39 -3.07 1.52 -22.88
N GLU A 40 -4.00 2.40 -23.18
CA GLU A 40 -4.96 2.94 -22.23
C GLU A 40 -6.38 2.46 -22.57
N PHE A 41 -7.13 2.10 -21.55
CA PHE A 41 -8.52 1.69 -21.65
C PHE A 41 -9.37 2.53 -20.69
N SER A 42 -10.57 2.91 -21.14
CA SER A 42 -11.47 3.71 -20.31
C SER A 42 -12.15 2.85 -19.25
N TRP A 43 -12.37 3.44 -18.08
CA TRP A 43 -13.23 2.89 -17.05
C TRP A 43 -13.90 3.96 -16.20
N ASP A 44 -15.05 3.63 -15.67
CA ASP A 44 -15.80 4.43 -14.72
C ASP A 44 -16.25 3.51 -13.58
N PRO A 45 -15.40 3.35 -12.53
CA PRO A 45 -15.72 2.45 -11.42
C PRO A 45 -16.93 2.91 -10.60
N ASP A 46 -17.26 4.20 -10.60
CA ASP A 46 -18.41 4.71 -9.87
C ASP A 46 -19.72 4.33 -10.56
N ALA A 47 -19.70 4.18 -11.87
CA ALA A 47 -20.80 3.60 -12.66
C ALA A 47 -20.66 2.10 -12.92
N GLY A 48 -19.62 1.46 -12.40
CA GLY A 48 -19.34 0.03 -12.59
C GLY A 48 -18.99 -0.35 -14.03
N ARG A 49 -18.49 0.58 -14.85
CA ARG A 49 -18.16 0.38 -16.26
C ARG A 49 -16.66 0.20 -16.45
N ILE A 50 -16.29 -0.72 -17.32
CA ILE A 50 -14.91 -0.97 -17.72
C ILE A 50 -14.89 -1.46 -19.18
N ASP A 51 -13.93 -0.95 -19.95
CA ASP A 51 -13.70 -1.46 -21.31
C ASP A 51 -13.15 -2.89 -21.21
N MET A 52 -13.92 -3.86 -21.71
CA MET A 52 -13.60 -5.28 -21.60
C MET A 52 -12.35 -5.65 -22.41
N ALA A 53 -12.01 -4.92 -23.46
CA ALA A 53 -10.77 -5.14 -24.22
C ALA A 53 -9.51 -4.92 -23.37
N ALA A 54 -9.62 -4.22 -22.22
CA ALA A 54 -8.53 -4.07 -21.26
C ALA A 54 -8.01 -5.41 -20.71
N PHE A 55 -8.85 -6.45 -20.69
CA PHE A 55 -8.51 -7.77 -20.17
C PHE A 55 -7.89 -8.72 -21.20
N ASP A 56 -7.91 -8.38 -22.49
CA ASP A 56 -7.42 -9.24 -23.55
C ASP A 56 -5.94 -9.58 -23.35
N GLY A 57 -5.65 -10.87 -23.19
CA GLY A 57 -4.29 -11.37 -22.98
C GLY A 57 -3.61 -10.92 -21.67
N VAL A 58 -4.33 -10.38 -20.69
CA VAL A 58 -3.78 -9.98 -19.38
C VAL A 58 -3.49 -11.21 -18.55
N ASP A 59 -2.26 -11.29 -18.02
CA ASP A 59 -1.82 -12.30 -17.08
C ASP A 59 -2.02 -11.84 -15.62
N VAL A 60 -1.72 -10.56 -15.36
CA VAL A 60 -1.77 -9.97 -14.01
C VAL A 60 -2.46 -8.61 -14.05
N ALA A 61 -3.41 -8.39 -13.15
CA ALA A 61 -3.92 -7.05 -12.88
C ALA A 61 -3.51 -6.58 -11.49
N VAL A 62 -3.17 -5.29 -11.36
CA VAL A 62 -2.89 -4.63 -10.09
C VAL A 62 -3.88 -3.51 -9.89
N ASN A 63 -4.68 -3.61 -8.84
CA ASN A 63 -5.62 -2.56 -8.47
C ASN A 63 -5.12 -1.73 -7.28
N LEU A 64 -4.73 -0.50 -7.57
CA LEU A 64 -4.31 0.52 -6.59
C LEU A 64 -5.32 1.67 -6.52
N GLY A 65 -6.51 1.47 -7.06
CA GLY A 65 -7.54 2.51 -7.14
C GLY A 65 -8.05 2.92 -5.76
N GLY A 66 -8.10 4.22 -5.51
CA GLY A 66 -8.61 4.80 -4.28
C GLY A 66 -8.17 6.25 -4.12
N VAL A 67 -9.01 7.09 -3.54
CA VAL A 67 -8.61 8.45 -3.19
C VAL A 67 -7.66 8.43 -1.98
N PRO A 68 -6.73 9.39 -1.85
CA PRO A 68 -5.88 9.50 -0.67
C PRO A 68 -6.70 9.61 0.62
N VAL A 69 -6.22 8.98 1.69
CA VAL A 69 -6.85 9.07 3.02
C VAL A 69 -6.71 10.48 3.59
N ALA A 70 -5.55 11.11 3.40
CA ALA A 70 -5.36 12.55 3.61
C ALA A 70 -5.92 13.36 2.41
N PRO A 71 -6.29 14.66 2.54
CA PRO A 71 -6.22 15.45 3.76
C PRO A 71 -7.42 15.27 4.72
N LEU A 72 -7.29 15.90 5.88
CA LEU A 72 -8.34 16.04 6.90
C LEU A 72 -9.15 17.34 6.70
N PRO A 73 -10.34 17.46 7.34
CA PRO A 73 -11.00 16.49 8.24
C PRO A 73 -11.74 15.39 7.48
N TRP A 74 -11.99 14.26 8.14
CA TRP A 74 -12.85 13.20 7.62
C TRP A 74 -14.32 13.50 7.92
N THR A 75 -14.90 14.39 7.12
CA THR A 75 -16.36 14.59 7.10
C THR A 75 -17.06 13.30 6.67
N GLU A 76 -18.36 13.19 6.93
CA GLU A 76 -19.16 12.04 6.48
C GLU A 76 -19.01 11.78 4.97
N SER A 77 -19.15 12.83 4.14
CA SER A 77 -18.95 12.75 2.69
C SER A 77 -17.52 12.29 2.32
N ARG A 78 -16.49 12.74 3.07
CA ARG A 78 -15.12 12.29 2.83
C ARG A 78 -14.93 10.82 3.17
N ARG A 79 -15.53 10.35 4.25
CA ARG A 79 -15.53 8.93 4.63
C ARG A 79 -16.22 8.07 3.57
N GLU A 80 -17.39 8.48 3.10
CA GLU A 80 -18.09 7.81 2.01
C GLU A 80 -17.22 7.75 0.74
N GLN A 81 -16.57 8.85 0.36
CA GLN A 81 -15.69 8.91 -0.79
C GLN A 81 -14.48 7.97 -0.65
N ILE A 82 -13.86 7.92 0.53
CA ILE A 82 -12.74 7.01 0.82
C ILE A 82 -13.17 5.55 0.64
N LEU A 83 -14.33 5.18 1.18
CA LEU A 83 -14.88 3.83 1.06
C LEU A 83 -15.26 3.52 -0.39
N ALA A 84 -16.11 4.35 -1.00
CA ALA A 84 -16.65 4.13 -2.34
C ALA A 84 -15.56 4.02 -3.39
N SER A 85 -14.55 4.90 -3.36
CA SER A 85 -13.44 4.86 -4.32
C SER A 85 -12.68 3.54 -4.31
N ARG A 86 -12.61 2.85 -3.17
CA ARG A 86 -11.92 1.55 -3.01
C ARG A 86 -12.82 0.38 -3.42
N VAL A 87 -14.03 0.36 -2.89
CA VAL A 87 -14.99 -0.69 -3.18
C VAL A 87 -15.38 -0.69 -4.66
N ASN A 88 -15.67 0.48 -5.24
CA ASN A 88 -16.09 0.60 -6.63
C ASN A 88 -14.99 0.17 -7.61
N THR A 89 -13.73 0.63 -7.39
CA THR A 89 -12.61 0.22 -8.25
C THR A 89 -12.36 -1.28 -8.17
N THR A 90 -12.42 -1.87 -6.97
CA THR A 90 -12.19 -3.29 -6.77
C THR A 90 -13.31 -4.14 -7.35
N SER A 91 -14.57 -3.82 -7.05
CA SER A 91 -15.71 -4.59 -7.57
C SER A 91 -15.82 -4.49 -9.09
N THR A 92 -15.51 -3.33 -9.69
CA THR A 92 -15.52 -3.17 -11.15
C THR A 92 -14.44 -4.01 -11.81
N MET A 93 -13.20 -3.99 -11.27
CA MET A 93 -12.10 -4.85 -11.73
C MET A 93 -12.44 -6.33 -11.57
N ALA A 94 -12.94 -6.75 -10.41
CA ALA A 94 -13.27 -8.14 -10.10
C ALA A 94 -14.36 -8.68 -11.01
N ARG A 95 -15.42 -7.90 -11.26
CA ARG A 95 -16.49 -8.26 -12.23
C ARG A 95 -15.97 -8.32 -13.66
N GLY A 96 -15.08 -7.42 -14.05
CA GLY A 96 -14.42 -7.46 -15.35
C GLY A 96 -13.67 -8.78 -15.56
N PHE A 97 -12.89 -9.21 -14.57
CA PHE A 97 -12.25 -10.53 -14.60
C PHE A 97 -13.24 -11.69 -14.67
N ALA A 98 -14.29 -11.65 -13.86
CA ALA A 98 -15.32 -12.69 -13.83
C ALA A 98 -16.05 -12.81 -15.18
N ALA A 99 -16.30 -11.68 -15.86
CA ALA A 99 -16.98 -11.65 -17.15
C ALA A 99 -16.07 -12.04 -18.33
N HIS A 100 -14.74 -11.87 -18.20
CA HIS A 100 -13.76 -12.17 -19.25
C HIS A 100 -13.14 -13.56 -19.03
N ALA A 101 -13.93 -14.61 -19.20
CA ALA A 101 -13.49 -15.99 -19.03
C ALA A 101 -12.83 -16.51 -20.33
N ASP A 102 -11.50 -16.45 -20.41
CA ASP A 102 -10.71 -17.02 -21.53
C ASP A 102 -10.01 -18.35 -21.17
N GLY A 103 -10.31 -18.89 -19.98
CA GLY A 103 -9.75 -20.17 -19.47
C GLY A 103 -8.27 -20.13 -19.06
N ARG A 104 -7.63 -18.96 -19.09
CA ARG A 104 -6.22 -18.81 -18.73
C ARG A 104 -6.05 -18.53 -17.23
N PRO A 105 -5.00 -19.06 -16.59
CA PRO A 105 -4.64 -18.66 -15.23
C PRO A 105 -4.33 -17.15 -15.16
N ARG A 106 -4.99 -16.45 -14.27
CA ARG A 106 -4.82 -15.00 -14.09
C ARG A 106 -4.71 -14.63 -12.63
N THR A 107 -4.05 -13.51 -12.37
CA THR A 107 -3.85 -13.01 -11.01
C THR A 107 -4.39 -11.60 -10.86
N LEU A 108 -5.17 -11.38 -9.81
CA LEU A 108 -5.53 -10.05 -9.33
C LEU A 108 -4.71 -9.73 -8.07
N ILE A 109 -3.80 -8.77 -8.17
CA ILE A 109 -3.09 -8.19 -7.02
C ILE A 109 -3.89 -6.98 -6.56
N GLN A 110 -4.52 -7.12 -5.39
CA GLN A 110 -5.44 -6.15 -4.83
C GLN A 110 -4.79 -5.40 -3.68
N ALA A 111 -4.73 -4.07 -3.78
CA ALA A 111 -4.27 -3.25 -2.67
C ALA A 111 -5.24 -3.31 -1.48
N SER A 112 -4.68 -3.29 -0.29
CA SER A 112 -5.35 -3.11 1.00
C SER A 112 -4.40 -2.40 1.96
N GLY A 113 -4.69 -2.34 3.24
CA GLY A 113 -3.85 -1.70 4.24
C GLY A 113 -3.85 -2.40 5.59
N ILE A 114 -2.72 -2.30 6.31
CA ILE A 114 -2.62 -2.79 7.69
C ILE A 114 -3.53 -2.04 8.67
N ALA A 115 -4.10 -0.91 8.27
CA ALA A 115 -5.14 -0.21 9.03
C ALA A 115 -6.35 -1.11 9.35
N ARG A 116 -6.46 -2.28 8.74
CA ARG A 116 -7.38 -3.35 9.10
C ARG A 116 -7.29 -3.74 10.58
N TYR A 117 -6.12 -3.66 11.17
CA TYR A 117 -5.86 -4.08 12.55
C TYR A 117 -6.09 -2.98 13.59
N GLY A 118 -6.48 -1.76 13.16
CA GLY A 118 -6.66 -0.62 14.05
C GLY A 118 -5.36 0.12 14.34
N THR A 119 -5.33 0.84 15.46
CA THR A 119 -4.19 1.70 15.84
C THR A 119 -3.60 1.38 17.20
N THR A 120 -4.01 0.29 17.83
CA THR A 120 -3.53 -0.12 19.14
C THR A 120 -3.29 -1.62 19.14
N SER A 121 -2.07 -2.02 19.40
CA SER A 121 -1.68 -3.43 19.55
C SER A 121 -1.44 -3.81 21.00
N GLY A 122 -1.68 -5.08 21.30
CA GLY A 122 -1.24 -5.72 22.55
C GLY A 122 0.23 -6.18 22.47
N SER A 123 0.58 -7.16 23.31
CA SER A 123 1.90 -7.81 23.29
C SER A 123 2.10 -8.72 22.07
N GLU A 124 1.02 -9.28 21.54
CA GLU A 124 1.06 -10.22 20.42
C GLU A 124 1.02 -9.48 19.06
N PRO A 125 1.76 -9.98 18.05
CA PRO A 125 1.75 -9.41 16.72
C PRO A 125 0.43 -9.69 15.98
N TYR A 126 -0.02 -8.74 15.20
CA TYR A 126 -1.03 -8.98 14.17
C TYR A 126 -0.41 -9.71 12.97
N THR A 127 -0.99 -10.84 12.65
CA THR A 127 -0.69 -11.65 11.47
C THR A 127 -1.81 -11.52 10.45
N GLU A 128 -1.66 -12.16 9.30
CA GLU A 128 -2.70 -12.16 8.26
C GLU A 128 -4.00 -12.83 8.72
N GLU A 129 -3.93 -13.71 9.73
CA GLU A 129 -5.08 -14.42 10.32
C GLU A 129 -5.78 -13.61 11.43
N SER A 130 -5.18 -12.51 11.87
CA SER A 130 -5.75 -11.66 12.92
C SER A 130 -7.05 -11.00 12.47
N PRO A 131 -8.06 -10.88 13.36
CA PRO A 131 -9.33 -10.26 13.04
C PRO A 131 -9.16 -8.77 12.71
N ALA A 132 -10.13 -8.22 11.97
CA ALA A 132 -10.21 -6.79 11.76
C ALA A 132 -10.62 -6.06 13.04
N ALA A 133 -10.08 -4.86 13.26
CA ALA A 133 -10.54 -3.97 14.30
C ALA A 133 -11.93 -3.37 13.98
N GLY A 134 -12.50 -2.64 14.96
CA GLY A 134 -13.82 -2.03 14.81
C GLY A 134 -13.82 -0.58 14.30
N ASP A 135 -12.66 0.04 14.10
CA ASP A 135 -12.57 1.43 13.70
C ASP A 135 -12.94 1.65 12.21
N TYR A 136 -13.07 2.91 11.82
CA TYR A 136 -13.51 3.28 10.48
C TYR A 136 -12.59 2.72 9.37
N LEU A 137 -11.26 2.83 9.50
CA LEU A 137 -10.35 2.33 8.47
C LEU A 137 -10.31 0.80 8.40
N ALA A 138 -10.47 0.12 9.53
CA ALA A 138 -10.62 -1.32 9.56
C ALA A 138 -11.91 -1.79 8.84
N GLN A 139 -13.00 -1.05 9.00
CA GLN A 139 -14.25 -1.31 8.25
C GLN A 139 -14.06 -1.05 6.74
N VAL A 140 -13.34 0.02 6.37
CA VAL A 140 -13.02 0.32 4.97
C VAL A 140 -12.22 -0.82 4.36
N THR A 141 -11.14 -1.27 5.01
CA THR A 141 -10.30 -2.35 4.50
C THR A 141 -11.05 -3.67 4.38
N THR A 142 -11.92 -3.99 5.34
CA THR A 142 -12.75 -5.20 5.30
C THR A 142 -13.68 -5.21 4.07
N LYS A 143 -14.38 -4.11 3.82
CA LYS A 143 -15.27 -3.99 2.65
C LYS A 143 -14.47 -3.94 1.34
N TRP A 144 -13.30 -3.34 1.36
CA TRP A 144 -12.39 -3.24 0.24
C TRP A 144 -11.89 -4.62 -0.20
N GLU A 145 -11.39 -5.44 0.74
CA GLU A 145 -10.94 -6.80 0.48
C GLU A 145 -12.10 -7.69 -0.03
N ALA A 146 -13.28 -7.61 0.61
CA ALA A 146 -14.46 -8.37 0.21
C ALA A 146 -14.94 -8.05 -1.22
N ALA A 147 -14.72 -6.83 -1.70
CA ALA A 147 -15.11 -6.43 -3.06
C ALA A 147 -14.34 -7.18 -4.17
N ALA A 148 -13.24 -7.87 -3.86
CA ALA A 148 -12.49 -8.70 -4.80
C ALA A 148 -13.07 -10.13 -4.95
N GLN A 149 -14.02 -10.53 -4.09
CA GLN A 149 -14.58 -11.89 -4.07
C GLN A 149 -15.12 -12.38 -5.43
N PRO A 150 -15.80 -11.56 -6.25
CA PRO A 150 -16.28 -12.02 -7.56
C PRO A 150 -15.17 -12.53 -8.50
N ALA A 151 -13.94 -12.00 -8.38
CA ALA A 151 -12.81 -12.51 -9.15
C ALA A 151 -12.36 -13.89 -8.63
N ALA A 152 -12.31 -14.07 -7.32
CA ALA A 152 -11.98 -15.36 -6.71
C ALA A 152 -13.00 -16.43 -7.05
N ASP A 153 -14.30 -16.12 -7.00
CA ASP A 153 -15.39 -17.02 -7.37
C ASP A 153 -15.33 -17.44 -8.85
N ALA A 154 -14.75 -16.60 -9.70
CA ALA A 154 -14.52 -16.89 -11.12
C ALA A 154 -13.20 -17.63 -11.39
N GLY A 155 -12.48 -18.09 -10.35
CA GLY A 155 -11.23 -18.84 -10.47
C GLY A 155 -9.98 -17.97 -10.72
N VAL A 156 -10.08 -16.64 -10.58
CA VAL A 156 -8.92 -15.76 -10.63
C VAL A 156 -8.18 -15.84 -9.29
N ARG A 157 -6.87 -16.02 -9.33
CA ARG A 157 -6.04 -15.99 -8.13
C ARG A 157 -5.97 -14.57 -7.57
N VAL A 158 -6.50 -14.35 -6.39
CA VAL A 158 -6.53 -13.02 -5.74
C VAL A 158 -5.48 -12.97 -4.64
N VAL A 159 -4.54 -12.02 -4.75
CA VAL A 159 -3.52 -11.71 -3.74
C VAL A 159 -3.80 -10.33 -3.17
N ILE A 160 -4.02 -10.24 -1.87
CA ILE A 160 -4.39 -9.00 -1.17
C ILE A 160 -3.15 -8.47 -0.45
N LEU A 161 -2.73 -7.26 -0.78
CA LEU A 161 -1.56 -6.62 -0.18
C LEU A 161 -1.99 -5.65 0.92
N ARG A 162 -1.94 -6.08 2.19
CA ARG A 162 -2.16 -5.23 3.38
C ARG A 162 -0.91 -4.41 3.65
N THR A 163 -0.83 -3.28 2.97
CA THR A 163 0.37 -2.47 2.89
C THR A 163 0.51 -1.53 4.08
N SER A 164 1.67 -1.52 4.73
CA SER A 164 2.12 -0.49 5.67
C SER A 164 2.59 0.77 4.91
N PRO A 165 2.90 1.89 5.58
CA PRO A 165 3.48 3.04 4.92
C PRO A 165 4.71 2.65 4.10
N VAL A 166 4.65 2.91 2.79
CA VAL A 166 5.77 2.64 1.87
C VAL A 166 6.73 3.82 1.92
N MET A 167 7.97 3.54 2.29
CA MET A 167 9.00 4.55 2.49
C MET A 167 9.80 4.78 1.22
N ASP A 168 9.65 5.98 0.65
CA ASP A 168 10.43 6.45 -0.50
C ASP A 168 10.38 7.97 -0.62
N SER A 169 11.48 8.58 -1.05
CA SER A 169 11.60 10.03 -1.21
C SER A 169 10.78 10.61 -2.36
N SER A 170 10.37 9.81 -3.33
CA SER A 170 9.59 10.24 -4.49
C SER A 170 8.10 10.42 -4.20
N GLY A 171 7.60 9.93 -3.05
CA GLY A 171 6.20 10.06 -2.72
C GLY A 171 5.79 9.43 -1.38
N GLY A 172 4.48 9.34 -1.17
CA GLY A 172 3.92 8.75 0.03
C GLY A 172 4.24 9.53 1.31
N THR A 173 4.10 8.86 2.45
CA THR A 173 4.28 9.47 3.78
C THR A 173 5.72 9.92 4.02
N PHE A 174 6.71 9.15 3.55
CA PHE A 174 8.12 9.46 3.80
C PHE A 174 8.57 10.77 3.17
N ALA A 175 8.05 11.14 1.99
CA ALA A 175 8.36 12.40 1.34
C ALA A 175 8.03 13.61 2.23
N LEU A 176 6.97 13.50 3.05
CA LEU A 176 6.57 14.52 4.01
C LEU A 176 7.36 14.42 5.33
N LEU A 177 7.53 13.19 5.85
CA LEU A 177 8.22 12.95 7.12
C LEU A 177 9.67 13.41 7.10
N LYS A 178 10.40 13.29 5.99
CA LYS A 178 11.82 13.69 5.89
C LYS A 178 12.06 15.20 5.94
N LEU A 179 11.07 16.03 5.55
CA LEU A 179 11.28 17.48 5.42
C LEU A 179 11.74 18.17 6.70
N PRO A 180 11.12 17.97 7.88
CA PRO A 180 11.62 18.56 9.12
C PRO A 180 13.07 18.13 9.44
N TRP A 181 13.43 16.87 9.13
CA TRP A 181 14.77 16.35 9.38
C TRP A 181 15.83 17.03 8.54
N LEU A 182 15.55 17.28 7.26
CA LEU A 182 16.46 18.03 6.38
C LEU A 182 16.71 19.45 6.89
N CYS A 183 15.73 20.05 7.57
CA CYS A 183 15.83 21.36 8.19
C CYS A 183 16.45 21.32 9.61
N GLY A 184 16.90 20.16 10.10
CA GLY A 184 17.45 20.01 11.45
C GLY A 184 16.39 20.04 12.57
N LEU A 185 15.10 19.86 12.22
CA LEU A 185 13.96 19.83 13.15
C LEU A 185 13.46 18.40 13.37
N GLY A 186 14.36 17.43 13.30
CA GLY A 186 14.03 16.01 13.53
C GLY A 186 13.48 15.76 14.92
N ALA A 187 12.37 15.04 15.01
CA ALA A 187 11.67 14.79 16.26
C ALA A 187 11.20 13.34 16.39
N THR A 188 11.19 12.86 17.64
CA THR A 188 10.46 11.65 18.03
C THR A 188 9.00 12.01 18.27
N LEU A 189 8.08 11.17 17.81
CA LEU A 189 6.65 11.33 18.03
C LEU A 189 6.24 10.61 19.34
N GLY A 190 5.49 11.29 20.20
CA GLY A 190 5.11 10.73 21.50
C GLY A 190 6.34 10.45 22.37
N ASP A 191 6.36 9.29 23.00
CA ASP A 191 7.52 8.76 23.76
C ASP A 191 8.50 7.96 22.88
N GLY A 192 8.08 7.62 21.65
CA GLY A 192 8.85 6.88 20.69
C GLY A 192 8.80 5.37 20.84
N SER A 193 8.10 4.84 21.85
CA SER A 193 8.02 3.40 22.11
C SER A 193 7.02 2.67 21.19
N GLN A 194 6.10 3.42 20.59
CA GLN A 194 5.08 2.85 19.69
C GLN A 194 5.73 2.21 18.45
N ARG A 195 5.26 1.01 18.11
CA ARG A 195 5.71 0.28 16.93
C ARG A 195 5.13 0.92 15.67
N MET A 196 6.01 1.13 14.70
CA MET A 196 5.72 1.82 13.45
C MET A 196 6.03 0.88 12.28
N PRO A 197 5.03 0.15 11.76
CA PRO A 197 5.25 -0.72 10.62
C PRO A 197 5.54 0.10 9.37
N MET A 198 6.45 -0.41 8.54
CA MET A 198 6.84 0.20 7.28
C MET A 198 7.40 -0.84 6.31
N ILE A 199 7.49 -0.47 5.04
CA ILE A 199 8.18 -1.24 4.02
C ILE A 199 8.89 -0.29 3.05
N SER A 200 10.04 -0.68 2.50
CA SER A 200 10.68 0.09 1.44
C SER A 200 9.88 -0.03 0.12
N LEU A 201 9.99 0.98 -0.74
CA LEU A 201 9.42 0.89 -2.10
C LEU A 201 10.05 -0.27 -2.89
N ARG A 202 11.33 -0.56 -2.66
CA ARG A 202 12.04 -1.66 -3.30
C ARG A 202 11.43 -3.01 -2.96
N ASP A 203 11.17 -3.29 -1.68
CA ASP A 203 10.55 -4.54 -1.26
C ASP A 203 9.06 -4.60 -1.60
N TYR A 204 8.35 -3.47 -1.56
CA TYR A 204 6.98 -3.40 -2.07
C TYR A 204 6.89 -3.85 -3.54
N LEU A 205 7.77 -3.35 -4.40
CA LEU A 205 7.84 -3.74 -5.81
C LEU A 205 8.24 -5.22 -5.98
N ALA A 206 9.16 -5.71 -5.16
CA ALA A 206 9.55 -7.12 -5.15
C ALA A 206 8.38 -8.03 -4.75
N VAL A 207 7.57 -7.64 -3.73
CA VAL A 207 6.36 -8.39 -3.34
C VAL A 207 5.32 -8.40 -4.46
N VAL A 208 5.12 -7.30 -5.19
CA VAL A 208 4.20 -7.26 -6.34
C VAL A 208 4.63 -8.27 -7.42
N GLN A 209 5.93 -8.35 -7.72
CA GLN A 209 6.46 -9.32 -8.68
C GLN A 209 6.38 -10.75 -8.16
N TRP A 210 6.74 -10.98 -6.91
CA TRP A 210 6.61 -12.26 -6.25
C TRP A 210 5.15 -12.77 -6.27
N ALA A 211 4.19 -11.92 -5.94
CA ALA A 211 2.77 -12.25 -5.97
C ALA A 211 2.28 -12.62 -7.39
N ALA A 212 2.86 -12.02 -8.42
CA ALA A 212 2.52 -12.33 -9.81
C ALA A 212 3.04 -13.72 -10.24
N THR A 213 4.23 -14.11 -9.78
CA THR A 213 4.96 -15.29 -10.25
C THR A 213 4.86 -16.51 -9.35
N THR A 214 4.43 -16.34 -8.09
CA THR A 214 4.26 -17.44 -7.14
C THR A 214 2.85 -18.01 -7.25
N GLU A 215 2.72 -19.19 -7.84
CA GLU A 215 1.43 -19.81 -8.16
C GLU A 215 0.55 -20.06 -6.91
N ASP A 216 1.16 -20.46 -5.80
CA ASP A 216 0.46 -20.72 -4.55
C ASP A 216 0.14 -19.47 -3.72
N ALA A 217 0.63 -18.29 -4.13
CA ALA A 217 0.33 -17.06 -3.42
C ALA A 217 -1.12 -16.64 -3.63
N SER A 218 -1.92 -16.66 -2.56
CA SER A 218 -3.33 -16.26 -2.57
C SER A 218 -3.78 -15.69 -1.22
N GLY A 219 -4.86 -14.90 -1.22
CA GLY A 219 -5.36 -14.27 0.00
C GLY A 219 -4.48 -13.12 0.51
N PRO A 220 -4.58 -12.76 1.81
CA PRO A 220 -3.91 -11.60 2.37
C PRO A 220 -2.44 -11.84 2.70
N TYR A 221 -1.64 -10.78 2.49
CA TYR A 221 -0.24 -10.67 2.91
C TYR A 221 0.02 -9.31 3.56
N ASN A 222 0.63 -9.30 4.73
CA ASN A 222 1.09 -8.09 5.38
C ASN A 222 2.40 -7.62 4.76
N LEU A 223 2.42 -6.40 4.26
CA LEU A 223 3.60 -5.76 3.69
C LEU A 223 4.19 -4.81 4.73
N THR A 224 5.06 -5.34 5.57
CA THR A 224 5.77 -4.62 6.63
C THR A 224 7.14 -5.23 6.84
N LEU A 225 8.00 -4.57 7.59
CA LEU A 225 9.29 -5.13 8.02
C LEU A 225 9.11 -6.46 8.75
N PRO A 226 10.05 -7.42 8.57
CA PRO A 226 10.00 -8.70 9.27
C PRO A 226 10.20 -8.56 10.79
N GLN A 227 10.89 -7.52 11.23
CA GLN A 227 11.06 -7.19 12.64
C GLN A 227 10.33 -5.89 12.98
N PRO A 228 9.62 -5.84 14.13
CA PRO A 228 8.93 -4.63 14.55
C PRO A 228 9.95 -3.52 14.81
N THR A 229 9.60 -2.31 14.38
CA THR A 229 10.43 -1.12 14.57
C THR A 229 9.64 -0.08 15.33
N THR A 230 10.24 0.54 16.32
CA THR A 230 9.67 1.65 17.08
C THR A 230 9.84 2.99 16.35
N ASN A 231 9.04 3.98 16.73
CA ASN A 231 9.23 5.34 16.22
C ASN A 231 10.61 5.92 16.65
N ALA A 232 11.12 5.56 17.83
CA ALA A 232 12.44 5.98 18.28
C ALA A 232 13.53 5.42 17.37
N GLU A 233 13.51 4.12 17.05
CA GLU A 233 14.48 3.50 16.13
C GLU A 233 14.40 4.10 14.72
N PHE A 234 13.19 4.32 14.20
CA PHE A 234 13.02 5.03 12.93
C PHE A 234 13.62 6.44 12.97
N ALA A 235 13.40 7.17 14.06
CA ALA A 235 13.95 8.52 14.24
C ALA A 235 15.48 8.50 14.34
N ASP A 236 16.07 7.50 15.01
CA ASP A 236 17.52 7.33 15.10
C ASP A 236 18.14 6.97 13.74
N ALA A 237 17.54 6.04 13.01
CA ALA A 237 17.96 5.66 11.67
C ALA A 237 17.93 6.87 10.70
N LEU A 238 16.84 7.66 10.74
CA LEU A 238 16.71 8.84 9.88
C LEU A 238 17.70 9.94 10.29
N ALA A 239 17.90 10.20 11.59
CA ALA A 239 18.90 11.15 12.10
C ALA A 239 20.30 10.81 11.59
N ALA A 240 20.68 9.55 11.72
CA ALA A 240 21.98 9.04 11.26
C ALA A 240 22.13 9.21 9.73
N ALA A 241 21.11 8.82 8.96
CA ALA A 241 21.16 8.84 7.50
C ALA A 241 21.20 10.26 6.90
N VAL A 242 20.58 11.26 7.56
CA VAL A 242 20.65 12.67 7.12
C VAL A 242 21.75 13.48 7.84
N HIS A 243 22.54 12.84 8.69
CA HIS A 243 23.60 13.49 9.49
C HIS A 243 23.08 14.71 10.29
N ARG A 244 21.92 14.55 10.95
CA ARG A 244 21.30 15.59 11.77
C ARG A 244 20.96 15.04 13.16
N PRO A 245 21.15 15.83 14.24
CA PRO A 245 20.81 15.38 15.57
C PRO A 245 19.30 15.24 15.77
N ARG A 246 18.90 14.30 16.63
CA ARG A 246 17.54 14.14 17.13
C ARG A 246 17.46 14.67 18.57
N PHE A 247 16.91 15.84 18.76
CA PHE A 247 16.75 16.44 20.09
C PHE A 247 15.34 16.91 20.41
N LEU A 248 14.45 16.92 19.40
CA LEU A 248 13.06 17.32 19.59
C LEU A 248 12.17 16.10 19.90
N ARG A 249 11.12 16.37 20.66
CA ARG A 249 10.04 15.42 20.91
C ARG A 249 8.70 16.14 20.71
N VAL A 250 7.82 15.57 19.88
CA VAL A 250 6.48 16.12 19.66
C VAL A 250 5.50 15.34 20.52
N PRO A 251 4.90 15.96 21.56
CA PRO A 251 3.92 15.29 22.41
C PRO A 251 2.71 14.77 21.62
N ALA A 252 2.20 13.59 22.01
CA ALA A 252 1.05 12.97 21.37
C ALA A 252 -0.19 13.87 21.31
N GLY A 253 -0.42 14.68 22.35
CA GLY A 253 -1.54 15.63 22.39
C GLY A 253 -1.49 16.71 21.31
N ILE A 254 -0.29 17.19 20.96
CA ILE A 254 -0.10 18.15 19.86
C ILE A 254 -0.44 17.49 18.53
N MET A 255 0.00 16.25 18.31
CA MET A 255 -0.31 15.48 17.12
C MET A 255 -1.81 15.23 16.96
N GLN A 256 -2.47 14.85 18.06
CA GLN A 256 -3.92 14.65 18.07
C GLN A 256 -4.71 15.92 17.72
N THR A 257 -4.28 17.06 18.25
CA THR A 257 -4.92 18.35 17.95
C THR A 257 -4.70 18.77 16.48
N ALA A 258 -3.51 18.55 15.95
CA ALA A 258 -3.15 18.96 14.59
C ALA A 258 -3.69 18.02 13.51
N LEU A 259 -3.71 16.71 13.77
CA LEU A 259 -4.02 15.67 12.78
C LEU A 259 -5.29 14.88 13.08
N GLY A 260 -6.00 15.18 14.18
CA GLY A 260 -7.25 14.51 14.52
C GLY A 260 -7.11 12.97 14.44
N GLU A 261 -8.04 12.32 13.76
CA GLU A 261 -8.07 10.85 13.64
C GLU A 261 -6.85 10.26 12.90
N LEU A 262 -6.20 11.02 12.01
CA LEU A 262 -4.95 10.55 11.37
C LEU A 262 -3.77 10.48 12.34
N ALA A 263 -3.81 11.19 13.47
CA ALA A 263 -2.79 11.07 14.50
C ALA A 263 -2.65 9.61 14.96
N GLY A 264 -3.77 8.90 15.14
CA GLY A 264 -3.76 7.48 15.49
C GLY A 264 -2.97 6.59 14.53
N GLN A 265 -2.97 6.92 13.24
CA GLN A 265 -2.18 6.17 12.24
C GLN A 265 -0.67 6.47 12.31
N LEU A 266 -0.26 7.60 12.91
CA LEU A 266 1.14 8.00 13.00
C LEU A 266 1.75 7.73 14.40
N ILE A 267 0.93 7.85 15.45
CA ILE A 267 1.36 7.68 16.84
C ILE A 267 0.75 6.45 17.53
N GLY A 268 -0.12 5.72 16.82
CA GLY A 268 -0.66 4.45 17.30
C GLY A 268 0.43 3.37 17.37
N ASP A 269 0.27 2.43 18.28
CA ASP A 269 1.16 1.28 18.41
C ASP A 269 0.64 0.13 17.53
N MET A 270 1.25 -0.08 16.37
CA MET A 270 0.86 -1.11 15.41
C MET A 270 1.90 -2.22 15.32
N TYR A 271 1.61 -3.36 15.93
CA TYR A 271 2.48 -4.53 15.87
C TYR A 271 2.00 -5.53 14.81
N ALA A 272 2.24 -5.23 13.54
CA ALA A 272 1.94 -6.14 12.44
C ALA A 272 3.21 -6.78 11.90
N VAL A 273 3.16 -8.08 11.57
CA VAL A 273 4.29 -8.85 11.02
C VAL A 273 3.90 -9.53 9.72
N PRO A 274 4.85 -9.70 8.77
CA PRO A 274 4.60 -10.33 7.47
C PRO A 274 4.75 -11.86 7.55
N GLN A 275 3.92 -12.50 8.39
CA GLN A 275 4.10 -13.92 8.71
C GLN A 275 4.03 -14.81 7.48
N ARG A 276 3.06 -14.55 6.57
CA ARG A 276 2.89 -15.37 5.37
C ARG A 276 3.97 -15.12 4.32
N LEU A 277 4.48 -13.89 4.17
CA LEU A 277 5.61 -13.63 3.26
C LEU A 277 6.85 -14.40 3.72
N VAL A 278 7.17 -14.35 5.02
CA VAL A 278 8.31 -15.06 5.58
C VAL A 278 8.13 -16.60 5.45
N ALA A 279 6.95 -17.12 5.79
CA ALA A 279 6.63 -18.54 5.67
C ALA A 279 6.71 -19.07 4.22
N ASN A 280 6.39 -18.21 3.24
CA ASN A 280 6.50 -18.53 1.81
C ASN A 280 7.88 -18.22 1.21
N GLY A 281 8.89 -17.97 2.04
CA GLY A 281 10.28 -17.81 1.63
C GLY A 281 10.59 -16.49 0.93
N PHE A 282 9.76 -15.45 1.09
CA PHE A 282 10.10 -14.12 0.56
C PHE A 282 11.31 -13.55 1.29
N VAL A 283 12.30 -13.08 0.53
CA VAL A 283 13.54 -12.50 1.05
C VAL A 283 13.48 -10.99 0.91
N PHE A 284 13.45 -10.30 2.05
CA PHE A 284 13.50 -8.84 2.07
C PHE A 284 14.89 -8.33 1.69
N SER A 285 14.93 -7.32 0.83
CA SER A 285 16.16 -6.63 0.46
C SER A 285 16.54 -5.55 1.48
N ASP A 286 15.54 -4.98 2.13
CA ASP A 286 15.67 -3.94 3.16
C ASP A 286 15.01 -4.43 4.47
N PRO A 287 15.63 -5.43 5.20
CA PRO A 287 14.99 -6.10 6.33
C PRO A 287 14.99 -5.28 7.63
N THR A 288 15.76 -4.21 7.73
CA THR A 288 15.86 -3.35 8.91
C THR A 288 15.37 -1.94 8.63
N VAL A 289 15.13 -1.16 9.68
CA VAL A 289 14.72 0.25 9.54
C VAL A 289 15.81 1.10 8.90
N GLU A 290 17.08 0.80 9.18
CA GLU A 290 18.25 1.48 8.59
C GLU A 290 18.29 1.22 7.07
N ASP A 291 18.03 -0.01 6.64
CA ASP A 291 17.99 -0.37 5.23
C ASP A 291 16.85 0.35 4.52
N VAL A 292 15.65 0.36 5.12
CA VAL A 292 14.47 1.06 4.59
C VAL A 292 14.74 2.56 4.44
N VAL A 293 15.26 3.21 5.48
CA VAL A 293 15.57 4.65 5.45
C VAL A 293 16.65 4.93 4.42
N GLY A 294 17.73 4.14 4.40
CA GLY A 294 18.80 4.25 3.43
C GLY A 294 18.32 4.07 1.98
N SER A 295 17.44 3.09 1.73
CA SER A 295 16.83 2.85 0.42
C SER A 295 15.94 4.02 0.00
N ALA A 296 15.08 4.50 0.92
CA ALA A 296 14.15 5.60 0.66
C ALA A 296 14.87 6.93 0.33
N LEU A 297 16.00 7.20 0.94
CA LEU A 297 16.80 8.42 0.66
C LEU A 297 17.56 8.32 -0.67
N ARG A 298 18.09 7.14 -1.02
CA ARG A 298 18.80 6.93 -2.31
C ARG A 298 17.91 7.13 -3.53
N SER A 299 16.62 6.87 -3.43
CA SER A 299 15.65 7.08 -4.52
C SER A 299 15.61 8.55 -4.98
N ALA A 300 15.85 9.50 -4.09
CA ALA A 300 15.85 10.94 -4.39
C ALA A 300 17.00 11.38 -5.32
N VAL A 301 18.06 10.57 -5.46
CA VAL A 301 19.27 10.93 -6.25
C VAL A 301 19.14 10.50 -7.73
N ARG A 302 18.11 9.75 -8.09
CA ARG A 302 17.94 9.16 -9.43
C ARG A 302 16.88 9.83 -10.32
N HIS A 303 16.42 11.02 -9.93
CA HIS A 303 15.44 11.80 -10.71
C HIS A 303 16.02 13.14 -11.14
#